data_d900150486ee9eb927bccf296cf5293a
#
_entry.id   d900150486ee9eb927bccf296cf5293a
#
_cell.length_a   1.000
_cell.length_b   1.000
_cell.length_c   1.000
_cell.angle_alpha   90.00
_cell.angle_beta   90.00
_cell.angle_gamma   90.00
#
_symmetry.space_group_name_H-M   'P 1'
#
loop_
_entity.id
_entity.type
_entity.pdbx_description
1 polymer ?
#
loop_
_entity_poly.entity_id
_entity_poly.type
_entity_poly.pdbx_seq_one_letter_code
_entity_poly.pdbx_strand_id
1 'polypeptide(L)'
;GTVRHLGTYVPGRVSGVITGQLVIPDPVSGEEKTGHLRRLENASENLRLFKADLLDYDAMAAAIVGCQGVFHVATPVPSGILTDPELQMLGPAVTGTTNVLKAASAASAQRVVVVSSMVAVEINPKDWPQGKIRDESCWSDKEFCRSNEVTVP
;
A
#
# COMPACT_ATOMS: atom_id res chain seq x y z
N GLY A 1 4.51 -18.05 10.81
CA GLY A 1 5.21 -16.91 10.24
C GLY A 1 4.32 -15.67 10.28
N THR A 2 4.88 -14.52 10.61
CA THR A 2 4.13 -13.27 10.76
C THR A 2 4.08 -12.56 9.40
N VAL A 3 2.89 -12.36 8.85
CA VAL A 3 2.66 -11.55 7.66
C VAL A 3 2.07 -10.23 8.10
N ARG A 4 2.63 -9.13 7.66
CA ARG A 4 2.18 -7.78 8.01
C ARG A 4 1.53 -7.09 6.83
N HIS A 5 0.38 -6.49 7.07
CA HIS A 5 -0.41 -5.74 6.10
C HIS A 5 -0.21 -4.24 6.32
N LEU A 6 0.21 -3.55 5.28
CA LEU A 6 0.26 -2.09 5.22
C LEU A 6 -0.89 -1.62 4.32
N GLY A 7 -1.93 -1.07 4.91
CA GLY A 7 -3.07 -0.52 4.16
C GLY A 7 -4.26 -1.47 4.03
N THR A 8 -5.32 -0.99 3.50
CA THR A 8 -6.70 -1.49 3.49
C THR A 8 -6.88 -3.01 3.43
N TYR A 9 -7.60 -3.56 4.40
CA TYR A 9 -7.98 -4.97 4.47
C TYR A 9 -8.84 -5.39 3.28
N VAL A 10 -8.43 -6.45 2.60
CA VAL A 10 -9.27 -7.19 1.65
C VAL A 10 -9.60 -8.54 2.30
N PRO A 11 -10.88 -8.87 2.55
CA PRO A 11 -11.24 -10.15 3.14
C PRO A 11 -11.00 -11.28 2.15
N GLY A 12 -9.99 -12.08 2.40
CA GLY A 12 -9.69 -13.31 1.67
C GLY A 12 -9.38 -14.43 2.67
N ARG A 13 -10.00 -15.61 2.50
CA ARG A 13 -9.66 -16.79 3.30
C ARG A 13 -8.21 -17.20 3.04
N VAL A 14 -7.36 -16.98 4.02
CA VAL A 14 -6.07 -17.67 4.09
C VAL A 14 -6.20 -18.74 5.17
N SER A 15 -6.14 -19.99 4.79
CA SER A 15 -6.14 -21.10 5.76
C SER A 15 -4.78 -21.16 6.44
N GLY A 16 -4.73 -20.79 7.71
CA GLY A 16 -3.58 -20.78 8.57
C GLY A 16 -3.68 -19.66 9.60
N VAL A 17 -3.10 -19.85 10.77
CA VAL A 17 -2.99 -18.79 11.78
C VAL A 17 -1.98 -17.77 11.26
N ILE A 18 -2.47 -16.64 10.78
CA ILE A 18 -1.63 -15.53 10.34
C ILE A 18 -1.63 -14.50 11.46
N THR A 19 -0.49 -14.34 12.11
CA THR A 19 -0.27 -13.20 13.01
C THR A 19 0.06 -12.00 12.14
N GLY A 20 -0.79 -10.98 12.15
CA GLY A 20 -0.67 -9.78 11.33
C GLY A 20 -0.42 -8.54 12.17
N GLN A 21 0.41 -7.64 11.64
CA GLN A 21 0.51 -6.27 12.13
C GLN A 21 -0.02 -5.35 11.04
N LEU A 22 -1.00 -4.52 11.39
CA LEU A 22 -1.59 -3.56 10.48
C LEU A 22 -1.15 -2.16 10.86
N VAL A 23 -0.58 -1.45 9.91
CA VAL A 23 -0.20 -0.04 10.05
C VAL A 23 -1.34 0.84 9.59
N ILE A 24 -1.72 1.79 10.42
CA ILE A 24 -2.82 2.73 10.17
C ILE A 24 -2.32 4.14 10.46
N PRO A 25 -2.59 5.13 9.58
CA PRO A 25 -2.13 6.51 9.80
C PRO A 25 -2.67 7.12 11.09
N ASP A 26 -3.91 6.81 11.46
CA ASP A 26 -4.53 7.29 12.69
C ASP A 26 -5.46 6.23 13.32
N PRO A 27 -4.98 5.49 14.33
CA PRO A 27 -5.83 4.54 15.05
C PRO A 27 -6.77 5.22 16.06
N VAL A 28 -6.60 6.53 16.32
CA VAL A 28 -7.38 7.26 17.34
C VAL A 28 -8.68 7.82 16.77
N SER A 29 -8.82 7.97 15.46
CA SER A 29 -10.04 8.43 14.82
C SER A 29 -11.18 7.41 14.85
N GLY A 30 -11.15 6.52 15.80
CA GLY A 30 -12.28 5.81 16.31
C GLY A 30 -12.38 4.33 15.96
N GLU A 31 -13.12 3.65 16.79
CA GLU A 31 -13.62 2.29 16.56
C GLU A 31 -14.30 2.14 15.20
N GLU A 32 -14.80 3.22 14.60
CA GLU A 32 -15.41 3.21 13.27
C GLU A 32 -14.48 2.68 12.18
N LYS A 33 -13.18 3.08 12.20
CA LYS A 33 -12.21 2.65 11.19
C LYS A 33 -11.54 1.31 11.48
N THR A 34 -11.42 0.94 12.74
CA THR A 34 -10.66 -0.27 13.15
C THR A 34 -11.49 -1.31 13.86
N GLY A 35 -12.71 -0.98 14.30
CA GLY A 35 -13.58 -1.89 15.03
C GLY A 35 -13.91 -3.17 14.26
N HIS A 36 -14.05 -3.08 12.93
CA HIS A 36 -14.27 -4.26 12.10
C HIS A 36 -13.06 -5.22 12.12
N LEU A 37 -11.84 -4.70 12.23
CA LEU A 37 -10.61 -5.50 12.29
C LEU A 37 -10.48 -6.21 13.64
N ARG A 38 -10.86 -5.53 14.72
CA ARG A 38 -10.82 -6.09 16.08
C ARG A 38 -11.87 -7.19 16.28
N ARG A 39 -12.93 -7.22 15.45
CA ARG A 39 -13.98 -8.23 15.45
C ARG A 39 -13.66 -9.47 14.61
N LEU A 40 -12.53 -9.50 13.91
CA LEU A 40 -12.10 -10.69 13.20
C LEU A 40 -11.81 -11.82 14.19
N GLU A 41 -12.09 -13.04 13.77
CA GLU A 41 -11.84 -14.23 14.57
C GLU A 41 -10.37 -14.29 15.00
N ASN A 42 -10.11 -14.48 16.28
CA ASN A 42 -8.79 -14.51 16.91
C ASN A 42 -7.96 -13.22 16.73
N ALA A 43 -8.59 -12.06 16.43
CA ALA A 43 -7.87 -10.79 16.26
C ALA A 43 -7.15 -10.37 17.54
N SER A 44 -7.69 -10.64 18.72
CA SER A 44 -7.05 -10.31 20.00
C SER A 44 -5.68 -10.97 20.18
N GLU A 45 -5.49 -12.14 19.59
CA GLU A 45 -4.24 -12.91 19.68
C GLU A 45 -3.31 -12.66 18.49
N ASN A 46 -3.89 -12.48 17.30
CA ASN A 46 -3.15 -12.53 16.04
C ASN A 46 -3.03 -11.18 15.32
N LEU A 47 -3.76 -10.14 15.75
CA LEU A 47 -3.72 -8.82 15.12
C LEU A 47 -3.12 -7.77 16.07
N ARG A 48 -2.11 -7.06 15.60
CA ARG A 48 -1.57 -5.85 16.25
C ARG A 48 -1.75 -4.67 15.33
N LEU A 49 -2.28 -3.57 15.88
CA LEU A 49 -2.46 -2.32 15.15
C LEU A 49 -1.33 -1.37 15.54
N PHE A 50 -0.66 -0.80 14.55
CA PHE A 50 0.40 0.19 14.73
C PHE A 50 -0.03 1.52 14.14
N LYS A 51 0.24 2.60 14.85
CA LYS A 51 0.15 3.94 14.29
C LYS A 51 1.47 4.26 13.60
N ALA A 52 1.44 4.48 12.29
CA ALA A 52 2.58 5.00 11.55
C ALA A 52 2.13 5.71 10.28
N ASP A 53 2.90 6.70 9.87
CA ASP A 53 2.80 7.34 8.57
C ASP A 53 3.86 6.73 7.64
N LEU A 54 3.54 6.59 6.36
CA LEU A 54 4.48 6.11 5.34
C LEU A 54 5.74 7.00 5.23
N LEU A 55 5.60 8.28 5.56
CA LEU A 55 6.71 9.23 5.52
C LEU A 55 7.59 9.17 6.78
N ASP A 56 7.14 8.52 7.83
CA ASP A 56 7.91 8.29 9.06
C ASP A 56 8.63 6.93 8.98
N TYR A 57 9.90 6.98 8.56
CA TYR A 57 10.72 5.78 8.42
C TYR A 57 10.87 5.00 9.73
N ASP A 58 11.07 5.69 10.87
CA ASP A 58 11.32 5.03 12.14
C ASP A 58 10.07 4.30 12.65
N ALA A 59 8.91 4.92 12.51
CA ALA A 59 7.64 4.28 12.82
C ALA A 59 7.36 3.08 11.90
N MET A 60 7.68 3.19 10.60
CA MET A 60 7.58 2.08 9.65
C MET A 60 8.54 0.95 9.97
N ALA A 61 9.80 1.26 10.31
CA ALA A 61 10.80 0.28 10.70
C ALA A 61 10.37 -0.48 11.96
N ALA A 62 9.88 0.24 12.98
CA ALA A 62 9.38 -0.37 14.21
C ALA A 62 8.17 -1.29 13.94
N ALA A 63 7.28 -0.89 13.03
CA ALA A 63 6.14 -1.71 12.64
C ALA A 63 6.52 -2.94 11.80
N ILE A 64 7.64 -2.97 11.11
CA ILE A 64 8.07 -4.06 10.22
C ILE A 64 9.04 -5.03 10.90
N VAL A 65 9.69 -4.65 11.98
CA VAL A 65 10.61 -5.52 12.73
C VAL A 65 9.98 -6.89 13.03
N GLY A 66 10.71 -7.97 12.72
CA GLY A 66 10.29 -9.35 12.93
C GLY A 66 9.26 -9.90 11.95
N CYS A 67 8.97 -9.17 10.86
CA CYS A 67 8.11 -9.66 9.79
C CYS A 67 8.85 -10.56 8.82
N GLN A 68 8.21 -11.65 8.42
CA GLN A 68 8.68 -12.49 7.31
C GLN A 68 8.23 -11.95 5.96
N GLY A 69 7.09 -11.30 5.90
CA GLY A 69 6.54 -10.72 4.68
C GLY A 69 5.84 -9.38 4.94
N VAL A 70 5.84 -8.53 3.93
CA VAL A 70 5.21 -7.21 3.95
C VAL A 70 4.30 -7.07 2.73
N PHE A 71 3.05 -6.68 2.95
CA PHE A 71 2.15 -6.24 1.89
C PHE A 71 2.06 -4.73 1.92
N HIS A 72 2.61 -4.08 0.92
CA HIS A 72 2.52 -2.64 0.75
C HIS A 72 1.37 -2.29 -0.18
N VAL A 73 0.24 -1.91 0.42
CA VAL A 73 -1.01 -1.57 -0.28
C VAL A 73 -1.29 -0.06 -0.18
N ALA A 74 -0.64 0.62 0.77
CA ALA A 74 -0.89 2.01 1.02
C ALA A 74 -0.28 2.90 -0.06
N THR A 75 -1.08 3.83 -0.56
CA THR A 75 -0.66 4.93 -1.42
C THR A 75 -1.42 6.20 -1.02
N PRO A 76 -0.86 7.39 -1.18
CA PRO A 76 -1.62 8.61 -1.03
C PRO A 76 -2.79 8.62 -2.02
N VAL A 77 -4.01 8.79 -1.51
CA VAL A 77 -5.20 8.98 -2.34
C VAL A 77 -5.72 10.39 -2.07
N PRO A 78 -5.69 11.28 -3.05
CA PRO A 78 -6.14 12.64 -2.85
C PRO A 78 -7.66 12.67 -2.59
N SER A 79 -8.07 13.46 -1.59
CA SER A 79 -9.48 13.67 -1.24
C SER A 79 -10.11 14.87 -1.95
N GLY A 80 -9.40 15.51 -2.90
CA GLY A 80 -9.84 16.71 -3.60
C GLY A 80 -8.99 17.03 -4.82
N ILE A 81 -9.18 18.24 -5.37
CA ILE A 81 -8.40 18.74 -6.50
C ILE A 81 -6.96 18.98 -6.03
N LEU A 82 -5.99 18.36 -6.70
CA LEU A 82 -4.57 18.59 -6.44
C LEU A 82 -4.14 19.91 -7.06
N THR A 83 -3.53 20.76 -6.26
CA THR A 83 -2.88 21.99 -6.74
C THR A 83 -1.46 21.76 -7.23
N ASP A 84 -0.79 20.74 -6.65
CA ASP A 84 0.55 20.28 -7.04
C ASP A 84 0.61 18.75 -6.90
N PRO A 85 0.33 18.00 -7.99
CA PRO A 85 0.34 16.54 -7.95
C PRO A 85 1.71 15.94 -7.61
N GLU A 86 2.82 16.60 -7.97
CA GLU A 86 4.16 16.10 -7.68
C GLU A 86 4.47 16.14 -6.19
N LEU A 87 4.17 17.25 -5.52
CA LEU A 87 4.40 17.39 -4.09
C LEU A 87 3.36 16.67 -3.24
N GLN A 88 2.10 16.66 -3.67
CA GLN A 88 1.00 16.15 -2.85
C GLN A 88 0.78 14.65 -3.00
N MET A 89 1.24 14.05 -4.09
CA MET A 89 0.99 12.66 -4.40
C MET A 89 2.25 11.88 -4.77
N LEU A 90 2.96 12.28 -5.82
CA LEU A 90 4.09 11.52 -6.35
C LEU A 90 5.25 11.47 -5.35
N GLY A 91 5.63 12.60 -4.76
CA GLY A 91 6.68 12.66 -3.75
C GLY A 91 6.39 11.76 -2.54
N PRO A 92 5.23 11.90 -1.88
CA PRO A 92 4.82 11.00 -0.79
C PRO A 92 4.72 9.53 -1.18
N ALA A 93 4.22 9.21 -2.38
CA ALA A 93 4.12 7.82 -2.84
C ALA A 93 5.50 7.18 -3.00
N VAL A 94 6.45 7.87 -3.65
CA VAL A 94 7.82 7.39 -3.85
C VAL A 94 8.57 7.30 -2.52
N THR A 95 8.48 8.31 -1.68
CA THR A 95 9.14 8.33 -0.36
C THR A 95 8.58 7.24 0.54
N GLY A 96 7.25 7.12 0.63
CA GLY A 96 6.59 6.11 1.44
C GLY A 96 6.93 4.68 1.01
N THR A 97 6.87 4.40 -0.28
CA THR A 97 7.27 3.09 -0.82
C THR A 97 8.74 2.79 -0.54
N THR A 98 9.61 3.79 -0.70
CA THR A 98 11.05 3.66 -0.41
C THR A 98 11.29 3.35 1.07
N ASN A 99 10.58 4.01 1.98
CA ASN A 99 10.66 3.77 3.41
C ASN A 99 10.26 2.32 3.75
N VAL A 100 9.14 1.84 3.19
CA VAL A 100 8.70 0.46 3.39
C VAL A 100 9.74 -0.55 2.90
N LEU A 101 10.27 -0.35 1.70
CA LEU A 101 11.27 -1.26 1.13
C LEU A 101 12.58 -1.27 1.93
N LYS A 102 13.06 -0.09 2.37
CA LYS A 102 14.23 0.02 3.24
C LYS A 102 14.01 -0.64 4.59
N ALA A 103 12.86 -0.39 5.23
CA ALA A 103 12.52 -1.00 6.50
C ALA A 103 12.37 -2.53 6.40
N ALA A 104 11.75 -3.04 5.32
CA ALA A 104 11.64 -4.47 5.06
C ALA A 104 13.01 -5.12 4.84
N SER A 105 13.90 -4.46 4.11
CA SER A 105 15.28 -4.93 3.90
C SER A 105 16.06 -4.96 5.21
N ALA A 106 15.99 -3.89 6.02
CA ALA A 106 16.65 -3.82 7.33
C ALA A 106 16.11 -4.87 8.31
N ALA A 107 14.83 -5.21 8.24
CA ALA A 107 14.21 -6.26 9.04
C ALA A 107 14.47 -7.69 8.49
N SER A 108 15.19 -7.83 7.38
CA SER A 108 15.41 -9.11 6.69
C SER A 108 14.09 -9.81 6.31
N ALA A 109 13.09 -9.05 5.91
CA ALA A 109 11.84 -9.62 5.43
C ALA A 109 12.09 -10.43 4.15
N GLN A 110 11.54 -11.65 4.12
CA GLN A 110 11.80 -12.59 3.02
C GLN A 110 11.05 -12.21 1.74
N ARG A 111 9.93 -11.50 1.88
CA ARG A 111 9.08 -11.14 0.74
C ARG A 111 8.37 -9.82 0.98
N VAL A 112 8.36 -8.99 -0.06
CA VAL A 112 7.53 -7.77 -0.11
C VAL A 112 6.62 -7.89 -1.33
N VAL A 113 5.33 -7.67 -1.11
CA VAL A 113 4.32 -7.59 -2.17
C VAL A 113 3.85 -6.15 -2.25
N VAL A 114 4.14 -5.50 -3.36
CA VAL A 114 3.66 -4.14 -3.65
C VAL A 114 2.40 -4.24 -4.49
N VAL A 115 1.33 -3.64 -4.01
CA VAL A 115 0.07 -3.58 -4.76
C VAL A 115 0.11 -2.36 -5.67
N SER A 116 0.08 -2.62 -6.96
CA SER A 116 -0.03 -1.60 -8.00
C SER A 116 -1.51 -1.30 -8.31
N SER A 117 -1.75 -0.47 -9.30
CA SER A 117 -3.09 -0.10 -9.76
C SER A 117 -3.30 -0.55 -11.21
N MET A 118 -4.53 -0.87 -11.54
CA MET A 118 -4.99 -1.08 -12.92
C MET A 118 -4.66 0.15 -13.79
N VAL A 119 -4.78 1.33 -13.23
CA VAL A 119 -4.48 2.59 -13.91
C VAL A 119 -3.00 2.69 -14.31
N ALA A 120 -2.11 1.99 -13.64
CA ALA A 120 -0.69 1.97 -13.98
C ALA A 120 -0.39 1.29 -15.34
N VAL A 121 -1.33 0.53 -15.90
CA VAL A 121 -1.18 -0.20 -17.17
C VAL A 121 -2.30 0.12 -18.17
N GLU A 122 -3.17 1.07 -17.86
CA GLU A 122 -4.37 1.33 -18.67
C GLU A 122 -4.26 2.59 -19.54
N ILE A 123 -3.56 3.61 -19.06
CA ILE A 123 -3.55 4.93 -19.69
C ILE A 123 -2.39 5.04 -20.67
N ASN A 124 -2.67 4.73 -21.93
CA ASN A 124 -1.71 4.82 -23.02
C ASN A 124 -2.42 5.30 -24.28
N PRO A 125 -1.86 6.30 -25.01
CA PRO A 125 -2.42 6.79 -26.27
C PRO A 125 -2.37 5.74 -27.40
N LYS A 126 -1.57 4.68 -27.24
CA LYS A 126 -1.50 3.59 -28.21
C LYS A 126 -2.60 2.58 -27.94
N ASP A 127 -3.28 2.16 -29.01
CA ASP A 127 -4.30 1.13 -28.93
C ASP A 127 -3.69 -0.18 -28.40
N TRP A 128 -4.38 -0.78 -27.44
CA TRP A 128 -4.03 -2.10 -26.94
C TRP A 128 -4.89 -3.15 -27.65
N PRO A 129 -4.30 -4.23 -28.16
CA PRO A 129 -5.04 -5.25 -28.89
C PRO A 129 -6.20 -5.80 -28.07
N GLN A 130 -7.38 -5.88 -28.69
CA GLN A 130 -8.57 -6.37 -28.03
C GLN A 130 -8.37 -7.82 -27.56
N GLY A 131 -8.76 -8.08 -26.29
CA GLY A 131 -8.63 -9.40 -25.67
C GLY A 131 -7.23 -9.75 -25.16
N LYS A 132 -6.22 -8.91 -25.37
CA LYS A 132 -4.90 -9.09 -24.79
C LYS A 132 -4.87 -8.62 -23.34
N ILE A 133 -4.35 -9.45 -22.45
CA ILE A 133 -4.16 -9.10 -21.02
C ILE A 133 -3.16 -7.95 -20.92
N ARG A 134 -3.45 -6.98 -20.05
CA ARG A 134 -2.53 -5.89 -19.71
C ARG A 134 -1.62 -6.34 -18.59
N ASP A 135 -0.34 -6.10 -18.77
CA ASP A 135 0.73 -6.42 -17.83
C ASP A 135 1.81 -5.32 -17.87
N GLU A 136 2.97 -5.57 -17.30
CA GLU A 136 4.08 -4.63 -17.24
C GLU A 136 4.67 -4.28 -18.62
N SER A 137 4.21 -4.90 -19.71
CA SER A 137 4.58 -4.52 -21.08
C SER A 137 3.78 -3.33 -21.61
N CYS A 138 2.72 -2.92 -20.90
CA CYS A 138 1.82 -1.84 -21.30
C CYS A 138 1.69 -0.74 -20.23
N TRP A 139 2.79 -0.35 -19.61
CA TRP A 139 2.79 0.76 -18.65
C TRP A 139 2.10 2.00 -19.22
N SER A 140 1.35 2.68 -18.36
CA SER A 140 0.75 3.97 -18.68
C SER A 140 1.81 4.97 -19.13
N ASP A 141 1.48 5.77 -20.15
CA ASP A 141 2.40 6.75 -20.73
C ASP A 141 2.48 8.00 -19.83
N LYS A 142 3.65 8.24 -19.26
CA LYS A 142 3.88 9.33 -18.30
C LYS A 142 3.64 10.71 -18.90
N GLU A 143 4.07 10.92 -20.15
CA GLU A 143 3.91 12.22 -20.80
C GLU A 143 2.45 12.46 -21.18
N PHE A 144 1.74 11.41 -21.63
CA PHE A 144 0.32 11.48 -21.87
C PHE A 144 -0.46 11.79 -20.59
N CYS A 145 -0.16 11.11 -19.49
CA CYS A 145 -0.78 11.36 -18.19
C CYS A 145 -0.52 12.81 -17.74
N ARG A 146 0.73 13.29 -17.83
CA ARG A 146 1.09 14.65 -17.44
C ARG A 146 0.36 15.69 -18.30
N SER A 147 0.31 15.51 -19.60
CA SER A 147 -0.31 16.46 -20.54
C SER A 147 -1.84 16.50 -20.43
N ASN A 148 -2.47 15.47 -19.92
CA ASN A 148 -3.92 15.37 -19.74
C ASN A 148 -4.35 15.47 -18.26
N GLU A 149 -3.45 15.91 -17.38
CA GLU A 149 -3.70 16.04 -15.93
C GLU A 149 -4.24 14.74 -15.28
N VAL A 150 -3.90 13.60 -15.86
CA VAL A 150 -4.28 12.30 -15.31
C VAL A 150 -3.34 11.92 -14.20
N THR A 151 -3.84 11.94 -12.98
CA THR A 151 -3.07 11.54 -11.82
C THR A 151 -3.14 10.02 -11.66
N VAL A 152 -2.03 9.35 -11.91
CA VAL A 152 -1.88 7.90 -11.69
C VAL A 152 -1.14 7.71 -10.37
N PRO A 153 -1.72 6.99 -9.40
CA PRO A 153 -1.05 6.70 -8.13
C PRO A 153 0.13 5.74 -8.31
#